data_9805e1565f7413b4b654ff19b23c7e0c
#
_entry.id   9805e1565f7413b4b654ff19b23c7e0c
#
_cell.length_a   1.000
_cell.length_b   1.000
_cell.length_c   1.000
_cell.angle_alpha   90.00
_cell.angle_beta   90.00
_cell.angle_gamma   90.00
#
_symmetry.space_group_name_H-M   'P 1'
#
loop_
_entity.id
_entity.type
_entity.pdbx_description
1 polymer ?
#
loop_
_entity_poly.entity_id
_entity_poly.type
_entity_poly.pdbx_seq_one_letter_code
_entity_poly.pdbx_strand_id
1 'polypeptide(L)'
;GLRTGRDVVVGALLGADEFGFSTAPLIAAGCIMMRKCHLNTCPVGIATQDPELRKKFTGTPEHVINYFFFVAEEVREIMARLGFQTFAQMIGQSQRLDQRHAIDHYKAKGIDFSRILVKPTAPPGVAIHNCERQDHNLEKILDRTLIKSAEPALNNQKKVTIEMPKRNIDRTTGAMLSGEVAKRYGHAGLPEDTISVTFRGTAGQSFGAFLAQGVSFELIGEANDYTGKGLSGGRLVVFPPSESGIVPEDSIAIGNTCLLYTSDAADEGLG
;
A
#
# COMPACT_ATOMS: atom_id res chain seq x y z
N GLY A 1 2.99 -18.58 4.07
CA GLY A 1 3.88 -17.41 3.90
C GLY A 1 5.30 -17.71 4.37
N LEU A 2 6.22 -16.82 4.07
CA LEU A 2 7.61 -16.93 4.49
C LEU A 2 7.75 -16.85 6.01
N ARG A 3 8.63 -17.66 6.60
CA ARG A 3 8.82 -17.75 8.06
C ARG A 3 10.28 -17.76 8.47
N THR A 4 11.17 -18.30 7.64
CA THR A 4 12.56 -18.61 7.96
C THR A 4 13.51 -18.08 6.90
N GLY A 5 14.80 -18.02 7.19
CA GLY A 5 15.84 -17.70 6.21
C GLY A 5 15.90 -18.72 5.08
N ARG A 6 15.58 -19.99 5.36
CA ARG A 6 15.48 -21.02 4.32
C ARG A 6 14.40 -20.68 3.30
N ASP A 7 13.22 -20.20 3.74
CA ASP A 7 12.15 -19.79 2.81
C ASP A 7 12.60 -18.64 1.91
N VAL A 8 13.36 -17.68 2.48
CA VAL A 8 13.96 -16.56 1.73
C VAL A 8 14.95 -17.08 0.69
N VAL A 9 15.85 -17.97 1.08
CA VAL A 9 16.85 -18.56 0.15
C VAL A 9 16.17 -19.30 -0.99
N VAL A 10 15.15 -20.11 -0.69
CA VAL A 10 14.38 -20.81 -1.74
C VAL A 10 13.73 -19.79 -2.69
N GLY A 11 13.10 -18.75 -2.17
CA GLY A 11 12.51 -17.68 -2.98
C GLY A 11 13.54 -16.96 -3.85
N ALA A 12 14.70 -16.62 -3.29
CA ALA A 12 15.80 -15.97 -4.02
C ALA A 12 16.35 -16.88 -5.13
N LEU A 13 16.58 -18.16 -4.85
CA LEU A 13 17.01 -19.13 -5.86
C LEU A 13 16.00 -19.27 -7.01
N LEU A 14 14.71 -19.06 -6.74
CA LEU A 14 13.64 -19.02 -7.74
C LEU A 14 13.51 -17.66 -8.44
N GLY A 15 14.27 -16.63 -8.05
CA GLY A 15 14.35 -15.34 -8.73
C GLY A 15 13.72 -14.16 -7.97
N ALA A 16 13.33 -14.32 -6.70
CA ALA A 16 12.80 -13.22 -5.92
C ALA A 16 13.91 -12.27 -5.45
N ASP A 17 13.71 -10.96 -5.62
CA ASP A 17 14.59 -9.89 -5.13
C ASP A 17 14.12 -9.32 -3.80
N GLU A 18 12.82 -9.34 -3.55
CA GLU A 18 12.17 -8.77 -2.37
C GLU A 18 11.20 -9.77 -1.73
N PHE A 19 10.99 -9.67 -0.44
CA PHE A 19 10.27 -10.67 0.35
C PHE A 19 9.26 -10.02 1.29
N GLY A 20 7.97 -10.37 1.12
CA GLY A 20 6.91 -9.95 2.02
C GLY A 20 6.67 -10.95 3.15
N PHE A 21 6.67 -10.46 4.39
CA PHE A 21 6.31 -11.23 5.57
C PHE A 21 5.03 -10.70 6.18
N SER A 22 4.23 -11.59 6.75
CA SER A 22 2.97 -11.23 7.42
C SER A 22 2.84 -11.95 8.76
N THR A 23 2.52 -13.23 8.73
CA THR A 23 2.16 -14.00 9.91
C THR A 23 3.30 -14.16 10.92
N ALA A 24 4.52 -14.43 10.46
CA ALA A 24 5.63 -14.71 11.37
C ALA A 24 6.06 -13.47 12.19
N PRO A 25 6.22 -12.26 11.61
CA PRO A 25 6.45 -11.05 12.42
C PRO A 25 5.28 -10.74 13.38
N LEU A 26 4.03 -11.00 12.98
CA LEU A 26 2.88 -10.84 13.89
C LEU A 26 2.96 -11.78 15.09
N ILE A 27 3.35 -13.04 14.88
CA ILE A 27 3.57 -14.00 15.96
C ILE A 27 4.72 -13.54 16.87
N ALA A 28 5.83 -13.05 16.30
CA ALA A 28 6.93 -12.49 17.07
C ALA A 28 6.48 -11.30 17.94
N ALA A 29 5.53 -10.51 17.47
CA ALA A 29 4.93 -9.40 18.22
C ALA A 29 3.82 -9.84 19.21
N GLY A 30 3.53 -11.14 19.34
CA GLY A 30 2.56 -11.67 20.31
C GLY A 30 1.20 -12.12 19.75
N CYS A 31 1.06 -12.23 18.41
CA CYS A 31 -0.17 -12.77 17.82
C CYS A 31 -0.31 -14.26 18.09
N ILE A 32 -1.44 -14.66 18.62
CA ILE A 32 -1.79 -16.07 18.94
C ILE A 32 -2.57 -16.78 17.83
N MET A 33 -2.68 -16.19 16.65
CA MET A 33 -3.36 -16.77 15.49
C MET A 33 -4.84 -17.10 15.69
N MET A 34 -5.53 -16.35 16.54
CA MET A 34 -6.97 -16.56 16.87
C MET A 34 -7.90 -16.32 15.66
N ARG A 35 -7.43 -15.63 14.63
CA ARG A 35 -8.17 -15.33 13.39
C ARG A 35 -9.48 -14.53 13.61
N LYS A 36 -9.51 -13.67 14.63
CA LYS A 36 -10.62 -12.76 14.96
C LYS A 36 -10.33 -11.30 14.61
N CYS A 37 -9.32 -11.05 13.78
CA CYS A 37 -8.86 -9.68 13.42
C CYS A 37 -9.97 -8.84 12.77
N HIS A 38 -10.81 -9.47 11.94
CA HIS A 38 -11.90 -8.81 11.20
C HIS A 38 -13.10 -8.45 12.08
N LEU A 39 -13.17 -8.94 13.33
CA LEU A 39 -14.28 -8.70 14.24
C LEU A 39 -13.98 -7.61 15.29
N ASN A 40 -12.84 -6.94 15.20
CA ASN A 40 -12.38 -5.97 16.21
C ASN A 40 -12.28 -6.54 17.64
N THR A 41 -12.17 -7.85 17.78
CA THR A 41 -12.19 -8.59 19.06
C THR A 41 -10.88 -9.33 19.33
N CYS A 42 -9.74 -8.80 18.84
CA CYS A 42 -8.45 -9.45 19.04
C CYS A 42 -8.09 -9.54 20.52
N PRO A 43 -7.99 -10.76 21.11
CA PRO A 43 -7.83 -10.92 22.55
C PRO A 43 -6.45 -10.49 23.08
N VAL A 44 -5.46 -10.35 22.19
CA VAL A 44 -4.10 -9.90 22.53
C VAL A 44 -3.84 -8.45 22.10
N GLY A 45 -4.86 -7.74 21.63
CA GLY A 45 -4.77 -6.30 21.34
C GLY A 45 -3.99 -5.88 20.10
N ILE A 46 -3.48 -6.82 19.29
CA ILE A 46 -2.62 -6.50 18.14
C ILE A 46 -3.39 -6.00 16.92
N ALA A 47 -4.65 -6.43 16.76
CA ALA A 47 -5.50 -6.11 15.62
C ALA A 47 -6.92 -5.75 16.11
N THR A 48 -7.04 -4.65 16.84
CA THR A 48 -8.30 -4.14 17.35
C THR A 48 -8.20 -2.63 17.61
N GLN A 49 -9.32 -1.94 17.52
CA GLN A 49 -9.47 -0.53 17.92
C GLN A 49 -10.09 -0.39 19.32
N ASP A 50 -10.58 -1.49 19.92
CA ASP A 50 -11.12 -1.49 21.28
C ASP A 50 -10.03 -1.06 22.28
N PRO A 51 -10.23 0.03 23.06
CA PRO A 51 -9.22 0.56 23.98
C PRO A 51 -8.80 -0.43 25.07
N GLU A 52 -9.72 -1.26 25.58
CA GLU A 52 -9.42 -2.22 26.64
C GLU A 52 -8.65 -3.43 26.10
N LEU A 53 -8.98 -3.87 24.89
CA LEU A 53 -8.23 -4.94 24.26
C LEU A 53 -6.83 -4.46 23.83
N ARG A 54 -6.69 -3.23 23.35
CA ARG A 54 -5.38 -2.65 22.98
C ARG A 54 -4.40 -2.59 24.14
N LYS A 55 -4.87 -2.39 25.37
CA LYS A 55 -4.02 -2.42 26.59
C LYS A 55 -3.34 -3.77 26.81
N LYS A 56 -3.85 -4.84 26.22
CA LYS A 56 -3.28 -6.19 26.32
C LYS A 56 -2.11 -6.44 25.37
N PHE A 57 -1.86 -5.53 24.45
CA PHE A 57 -0.76 -5.66 23.51
C PHE A 57 0.58 -5.45 24.22
N THR A 58 1.42 -6.49 24.19
CA THR A 58 2.73 -6.52 24.85
C THR A 58 3.90 -6.57 23.86
N GLY A 59 3.60 -6.56 22.57
CA GLY A 59 4.62 -6.57 21.52
C GLY A 59 5.44 -5.28 21.53
N THR A 60 6.74 -5.40 21.24
CA THR A 60 7.64 -4.27 21.07
C THR A 60 8.30 -4.32 19.68
N PRO A 61 8.79 -3.18 19.16
CA PRO A 61 9.54 -3.18 17.90
C PRO A 61 10.72 -4.14 17.90
N GLU A 62 11.39 -4.33 19.03
CA GLU A 62 12.56 -5.19 19.19
C GLU A 62 12.23 -6.64 18.89
N HIS A 63 11.03 -7.13 19.21
CA HIS A 63 10.60 -8.48 18.86
C HIS A 63 10.64 -8.70 17.33
N VAL A 64 10.14 -7.73 16.56
CA VAL A 64 10.14 -7.81 15.10
C VAL A 64 11.55 -7.61 14.53
N ILE A 65 12.32 -6.65 15.08
CA ILE A 65 13.71 -6.40 14.69
C ILE A 65 14.55 -7.68 14.89
N ASN A 66 14.50 -8.28 16.07
CA ASN A 66 15.26 -9.50 16.39
C ASN A 66 14.84 -10.67 15.49
N TYR A 67 13.53 -10.83 15.23
CA TYR A 67 13.04 -11.84 14.30
C TYR A 67 13.70 -11.70 12.93
N PHE A 68 13.74 -10.48 12.36
CA PHE A 68 14.37 -10.28 11.05
C PHE A 68 15.89 -10.43 11.07
N PHE A 69 16.56 -10.07 12.16
CA PHE A 69 17.99 -10.39 12.31
C PHE A 69 18.25 -11.89 12.31
N PHE A 70 17.44 -12.69 12.99
CA PHE A 70 17.56 -14.14 12.96
C PHE A 70 17.29 -14.73 11.57
N VAL A 71 16.28 -14.21 10.86
CA VAL A 71 16.03 -14.61 9.46
C VAL A 71 17.24 -14.27 8.58
N ALA A 72 17.80 -13.07 8.71
CA ALA A 72 18.95 -12.64 7.92
C ALA A 72 20.20 -13.47 8.23
N GLU A 73 20.43 -13.82 9.50
CA GLU A 73 21.56 -14.66 9.90
C GLU A 73 21.42 -16.08 9.34
N GLU A 74 20.24 -16.69 9.41
CA GLU A 74 19.99 -17.99 8.78
C GLU A 74 20.22 -17.94 7.26
N VAL A 75 19.79 -16.87 6.59
CA VAL A 75 20.08 -16.63 5.16
C VAL A 75 21.58 -16.61 4.92
N ARG A 76 22.33 -15.84 5.73
CA ARG A 76 23.78 -15.71 5.62
C ARG A 76 24.49 -17.06 5.78
N GLU A 77 24.08 -17.87 6.75
CA GLU A 77 24.65 -19.21 6.97
C GLU A 77 24.37 -20.15 5.78
N ILE A 78 23.15 -20.13 5.24
CA ILE A 78 22.81 -20.97 4.09
C ILE A 78 23.57 -20.50 2.85
N MET A 79 23.69 -19.19 2.61
CA MET A 79 24.48 -18.62 1.52
C MET A 79 25.94 -19.07 1.60
N ALA A 80 26.54 -19.04 2.79
CA ALA A 80 27.91 -19.48 3.00
C ALA A 80 28.10 -20.97 2.64
N ARG A 81 27.16 -21.83 3.07
CA ARG A 81 27.18 -23.27 2.72
C ARG A 81 26.99 -23.52 1.23
N LEU A 82 26.24 -22.67 0.52
CA LEU A 82 26.03 -22.74 -0.93
C LEU A 82 27.16 -22.08 -1.73
N GLY A 83 28.10 -21.37 -1.09
CA GLY A 83 29.22 -20.68 -1.71
C GLY A 83 28.88 -19.32 -2.33
N PHE A 84 27.78 -18.67 -1.94
CA PHE A 84 27.43 -17.35 -2.37
C PHE A 84 28.00 -16.27 -1.44
N GLN A 85 28.68 -15.27 -2.01
CA GLN A 85 29.26 -14.15 -1.25
C GLN A 85 28.28 -12.98 -1.10
N THR A 86 27.40 -12.79 -2.09
CA THR A 86 26.38 -11.73 -2.06
C THR A 86 25.00 -12.30 -2.36
N PHE A 87 23.97 -11.62 -1.87
CA PHE A 87 22.57 -12.01 -2.10
C PHE A 87 22.24 -12.01 -3.61
N ALA A 88 22.70 -11.00 -4.34
CA ALA A 88 22.48 -10.89 -5.79
C ALA A 88 23.04 -12.10 -6.58
N GLN A 89 24.16 -12.69 -6.14
CA GLN A 89 24.71 -13.89 -6.78
C GLN A 89 23.80 -15.11 -6.64
N MET A 90 22.95 -15.15 -5.62
CA MET A 90 22.04 -16.27 -5.35
C MET A 90 20.74 -16.17 -6.16
N ILE A 91 20.31 -14.96 -6.53
CA ILE A 91 19.03 -14.74 -7.21
C ILE A 91 19.00 -15.49 -8.54
N GLY A 92 17.91 -16.24 -8.76
CA GLY A 92 17.68 -17.00 -9.99
C GLY A 92 18.59 -18.24 -10.19
N GLN A 93 19.31 -18.69 -9.16
CA GLN A 93 20.15 -19.89 -9.23
C GLN A 93 19.35 -21.16 -8.93
N SER A 94 18.21 -21.34 -9.58
CA SER A 94 17.23 -22.41 -9.35
C SER A 94 17.81 -23.83 -9.47
N GLN A 95 18.89 -24.02 -10.25
CA GLN A 95 19.58 -25.30 -10.37
C GLN A 95 20.26 -25.76 -9.06
N ARG A 96 20.34 -24.90 -8.03
CA ARG A 96 20.81 -25.26 -6.68
C ARG A 96 19.71 -25.89 -5.82
N LEU A 97 18.45 -25.87 -6.29
CA LEU A 97 17.34 -26.53 -5.61
C LEU A 97 17.28 -28.00 -6.01
N ASP A 98 17.17 -28.88 -5.03
CA ASP A 98 17.02 -30.32 -5.22
C ASP A 98 15.63 -30.76 -4.80
N GLN A 99 14.91 -31.36 -5.72
CA GLN A 99 13.53 -31.85 -5.51
C GLN A 99 13.44 -33.24 -4.91
N ARG A 100 14.56 -34.00 -4.77
CA ARG A 100 14.54 -35.43 -4.42
C ARG A 100 13.76 -35.75 -3.16
N HIS A 101 13.90 -34.94 -2.11
CA HIS A 101 13.14 -35.13 -0.86
C HIS A 101 11.64 -34.77 -0.95
N ALA A 102 11.25 -33.95 -1.92
CA ALA A 102 9.83 -33.63 -2.12
C ALA A 102 9.10 -34.76 -2.88
N ILE A 103 9.80 -35.51 -3.70
CA ILE A 103 9.23 -36.62 -4.50
C ILE A 103 8.79 -37.80 -3.63
N ASP A 104 9.41 -37.97 -2.46
CA ASP A 104 9.07 -39.08 -1.52
C ASP A 104 7.71 -38.88 -0.84
N HIS A 105 7.18 -37.67 -0.83
CA HIS A 105 5.86 -37.42 -0.28
C HIS A 105 4.76 -37.88 -1.23
N TYR A 106 3.80 -38.66 -0.74
CA TYR A 106 2.75 -39.29 -1.58
C TYR A 106 1.94 -38.30 -2.44
N LYS A 107 1.74 -37.03 -1.99
CA LYS A 107 1.07 -35.98 -2.76
C LYS A 107 1.96 -35.33 -3.82
N ALA A 108 3.28 -35.45 -3.66
CA ALA A 108 4.25 -34.87 -4.59
C ALA A 108 4.72 -35.89 -5.64
N LYS A 109 4.38 -37.16 -5.45
CA LYS A 109 4.74 -38.25 -6.39
C LYS A 109 4.13 -37.97 -7.76
N GLY A 110 4.99 -37.85 -8.77
CA GLY A 110 4.59 -37.55 -10.13
C GLY A 110 4.51 -36.07 -10.49
N ILE A 111 4.81 -35.16 -9.56
CA ILE A 111 4.93 -33.72 -9.87
C ILE A 111 6.30 -33.49 -10.53
N ASP A 112 6.29 -32.89 -11.71
CA ASP A 112 7.50 -32.46 -12.41
C ASP A 112 7.76 -30.97 -12.16
N PHE A 113 8.87 -30.66 -11.46
CA PHE A 113 9.34 -29.30 -11.19
C PHE A 113 10.37 -28.80 -12.21
N SER A 114 10.72 -29.58 -13.22
CA SER A 114 11.80 -29.23 -14.17
C SER A 114 11.60 -27.85 -14.80
N ARG A 115 10.37 -27.48 -15.13
CA ARG A 115 10.03 -26.16 -15.72
C ARG A 115 10.19 -24.98 -14.75
N ILE A 116 10.09 -25.23 -13.45
CA ILE A 116 10.25 -24.20 -12.39
C ILE A 116 11.72 -24.10 -12.00
N LEU A 117 12.44 -25.22 -12.00
CA LEU A 117 13.84 -25.31 -11.56
C LEU A 117 14.84 -25.02 -12.68
N VAL A 118 14.38 -24.70 -13.89
CA VAL A 118 15.26 -24.31 -14.98
C VAL A 118 15.93 -22.95 -14.69
N LYS A 119 17.24 -22.90 -14.82
CA LYS A 119 17.96 -21.62 -14.77
C LYS A 119 17.74 -20.86 -16.08
N PRO A 120 17.14 -19.67 -16.08
CA PRO A 120 17.01 -18.86 -17.29
C PRO A 120 18.39 -18.42 -17.79
N THR A 121 18.59 -18.42 -19.10
CA THR A 121 19.78 -17.87 -19.74
C THR A 121 19.53 -16.41 -20.07
N ALA A 122 20.21 -15.51 -19.36
CA ALA A 122 20.13 -14.07 -19.68
C ALA A 122 20.99 -13.76 -20.92
N PRO A 123 20.54 -12.85 -21.81
CA PRO A 123 21.38 -12.30 -22.86
C PRO A 123 22.62 -11.59 -22.25
N PRO A 124 23.72 -11.45 -23.00
CA PRO A 124 24.89 -10.74 -22.52
C PRO A 124 24.55 -9.31 -22.05
N GLY A 125 25.03 -8.95 -20.86
CA GLY A 125 24.80 -7.63 -20.27
C GLY A 125 23.46 -7.43 -19.57
N VAL A 126 22.57 -8.46 -19.54
CA VAL A 126 21.31 -8.41 -18.83
C VAL A 126 21.45 -9.06 -17.46
N ALA A 127 21.10 -8.35 -16.41
CA ALA A 127 21.05 -8.88 -15.05
C ALA A 127 19.83 -9.80 -14.85
N ILE A 128 19.99 -10.82 -13.98
CA ILE A 128 18.90 -11.73 -13.58
C ILE A 128 18.29 -11.34 -12.21
N HIS A 129 18.63 -10.18 -11.72
CA HIS A 129 18.12 -9.59 -10.48
C HIS A 129 17.83 -8.10 -10.71
N ASN A 130 17.05 -7.49 -9.84
CA ASN A 130 16.76 -6.06 -9.92
C ASN A 130 18.03 -5.25 -9.64
N CYS A 131 18.51 -4.49 -10.63
CA CYS A 131 19.67 -3.61 -10.54
C CYS A 131 19.36 -2.17 -10.99
N GLU A 132 18.11 -1.87 -11.32
CA GLU A 132 17.67 -0.56 -11.78
C GLU A 132 16.69 0.06 -10.78
N ARG A 133 16.69 1.39 -10.70
CA ARG A 133 15.66 2.12 -9.97
C ARG A 133 14.43 2.23 -10.83
N GLN A 134 13.27 1.90 -10.27
CA GLN A 134 12.00 2.11 -10.93
C GLN A 134 11.73 3.63 -11.04
N ASP A 135 11.50 4.11 -12.26
CA ASP A 135 10.95 5.44 -12.48
C ASP A 135 9.41 5.35 -12.39
N HIS A 136 8.85 5.97 -11.37
CA HIS A 136 7.40 6.03 -11.15
C HIS A 136 6.72 7.13 -11.96
N ASN A 137 7.45 7.92 -12.76
CA ASN A 137 6.95 9.03 -13.57
C ASN A 137 6.12 10.06 -12.76
N LEU A 138 6.53 10.31 -11.51
CA LEU A 138 5.80 11.21 -10.60
C LEU A 138 6.02 12.71 -10.89
N GLU A 139 6.85 13.05 -11.85
CA GLU A 139 7.17 14.46 -12.18
C GLU A 139 5.99 15.19 -12.82
N LYS A 140 5.15 14.45 -13.54
CA LYS A 140 4.05 15.02 -14.35
C LYS A 140 2.65 14.83 -13.75
N ILE A 141 2.56 14.31 -12.54
CA ILE A 141 1.26 14.09 -11.91
C ILE A 141 0.62 15.41 -11.46
N LEU A 142 -0.71 15.42 -11.40
CA LEU A 142 -1.50 16.61 -11.09
C LEU A 142 -1.15 17.21 -9.71
N ASP A 143 -0.80 16.38 -8.74
CA ASP A 143 -0.42 16.83 -7.40
C ASP A 143 0.79 17.75 -7.38
N ARG A 144 1.72 17.66 -8.34
CA ARG A 144 2.84 18.61 -8.45
C ARG A 144 2.35 20.04 -8.73
N THR A 145 1.35 20.15 -9.61
CA THR A 145 0.70 21.44 -9.90
C THR A 145 -0.08 21.94 -8.70
N LEU A 146 -0.83 21.05 -8.03
CA LEU A 146 -1.58 21.38 -6.81
C LEU A 146 -0.65 21.89 -5.71
N ILE A 147 0.44 21.20 -5.41
CA ILE A 147 1.42 21.59 -4.39
C ILE A 147 1.99 22.97 -4.69
N LYS A 148 2.37 23.22 -5.94
CA LYS A 148 2.88 24.53 -6.37
C LYS A 148 1.84 25.63 -6.19
N SER A 149 0.60 25.41 -6.60
CA SER A 149 -0.50 26.38 -6.45
C SER A 149 -0.87 26.59 -4.98
N ALA A 150 -0.69 25.61 -4.13
CA ALA A 150 -0.98 25.65 -2.71
C ALA A 150 0.18 26.19 -1.83
N GLU A 151 1.33 26.60 -2.42
CA GLU A 151 2.48 27.14 -1.67
C GLU A 151 2.13 28.22 -0.64
N PRO A 152 1.25 29.20 -0.92
CA PRO A 152 0.88 30.19 0.08
C PRO A 152 0.17 29.60 1.30
N ALA A 153 -0.63 28.56 1.08
CA ALA A 153 -1.29 27.81 2.15
C ALA A 153 -0.30 26.94 2.93
N LEU A 154 0.54 26.21 2.22
CA LEU A 154 1.54 25.30 2.81
C LEU A 154 2.60 26.01 3.62
N ASN A 155 2.99 27.22 3.23
CA ASN A 155 4.07 27.95 3.90
C ASN A 155 3.57 28.97 4.93
N ASN A 156 2.37 29.56 4.73
CA ASN A 156 1.90 30.68 5.51
C ASN A 156 0.43 30.53 5.99
N GLN A 157 -0.19 29.38 5.80
CA GLN A 157 -1.62 29.11 6.10
C GLN A 157 -2.59 30.10 5.45
N LYS A 158 -2.20 30.72 4.34
CA LYS A 158 -3.07 31.62 3.58
C LYS A 158 -4.08 30.79 2.77
N LYS A 159 -5.35 31.14 2.85
CA LYS A 159 -6.39 30.50 2.05
C LYS A 159 -6.07 30.63 0.56
N VAL A 160 -6.19 29.52 -0.17
CA VAL A 160 -6.05 29.45 -1.61
C VAL A 160 -7.24 28.74 -2.23
N THR A 161 -7.68 29.26 -3.36
CA THR A 161 -8.73 28.63 -4.19
C THR A 161 -8.11 28.29 -5.54
N ILE A 162 -8.27 27.07 -5.99
CA ILE A 162 -7.68 26.53 -7.21
C ILE A 162 -8.80 25.91 -8.05
N GLU A 163 -8.80 26.18 -9.34
CA GLU A 163 -9.69 25.53 -10.30
C GLU A 163 -8.86 24.82 -11.37
N MET A 164 -9.23 23.58 -11.70
CA MET A 164 -8.51 22.85 -12.75
C MET A 164 -9.35 21.73 -13.37
N PRO A 165 -9.03 21.36 -14.63
CA PRO A 165 -9.65 20.19 -15.25
C PRO A 165 -9.16 18.90 -14.57
N LYS A 166 -10.02 17.87 -14.61
CA LYS A 166 -9.74 16.55 -14.06
C LYS A 166 -9.94 15.48 -15.12
N ARG A 167 -9.00 14.57 -15.24
CA ARG A 167 -9.09 13.46 -16.18
C ARG A 167 -8.94 12.12 -15.44
N ASN A 168 -9.53 11.08 -16.00
CA ASN A 168 -9.49 9.72 -15.44
C ASN A 168 -8.06 9.14 -15.27
N ILE A 169 -7.10 9.63 -16.03
CA ILE A 169 -5.68 9.23 -15.88
C ILE A 169 -5.02 9.83 -14.64
N ASP A 170 -5.58 10.88 -14.06
CA ASP A 170 -5.06 11.55 -12.86
C ASP A 170 -5.52 10.78 -11.62
N ARG A 171 -4.78 9.72 -11.27
CA ARG A 171 -5.06 8.85 -10.12
C ARG A 171 -4.48 9.42 -8.84
N THR A 172 -5.05 9.04 -7.71
CA THR A 172 -4.56 9.32 -6.35
C THR A 172 -4.31 10.81 -6.08
N THR A 173 -5.09 11.67 -6.76
CA THR A 173 -4.98 13.13 -6.62
C THR A 173 -5.30 13.55 -5.21
N GLY A 174 -4.45 14.38 -4.63
CA GLY A 174 -4.56 14.89 -3.26
C GLY A 174 -3.67 14.18 -2.25
N ALA A 175 -3.19 12.97 -2.54
CA ALA A 175 -2.36 12.22 -1.59
C ALA A 175 -0.99 12.87 -1.37
N MET A 176 -0.30 13.34 -2.42
CA MET A 176 0.98 14.03 -2.24
C MET A 176 0.80 15.43 -1.64
N LEU A 177 -0.24 16.15 -2.02
CA LEU A 177 -0.59 17.43 -1.40
C LEU A 177 -0.83 17.23 0.11
N SER A 178 -1.59 16.22 0.50
CA SER A 178 -1.85 15.87 1.90
C SER A 178 -0.58 15.46 2.63
N GLY A 179 0.33 14.75 1.97
CA GLY A 179 1.67 14.45 2.49
C GLY A 179 2.47 15.72 2.80
N GLU A 180 2.38 16.76 1.94
CA GLU A 180 3.04 18.04 2.21
C GLU A 180 2.40 18.81 3.38
N VAL A 181 1.07 18.73 3.54
CA VAL A 181 0.38 19.27 4.74
C VAL A 181 0.84 18.52 5.99
N ALA A 182 0.81 17.20 5.97
CA ALA A 182 1.19 16.38 7.13
C ALA A 182 2.66 16.56 7.54
N LYS A 183 3.57 16.74 6.60
CA LYS A 183 4.99 17.03 6.88
C LYS A 183 5.17 18.34 7.65
N ARG A 184 4.36 19.35 7.37
CA ARG A 184 4.49 20.69 7.97
C ARG A 184 3.68 20.86 9.24
N TYR A 185 2.49 20.28 9.28
CA TYR A 185 1.48 20.56 10.32
C TYR A 185 1.09 19.32 11.13
N GLY A 186 1.67 18.17 10.83
CA GLY A 186 1.40 16.92 11.54
C GLY A 186 -0.06 16.48 11.39
N HIS A 187 -0.58 15.81 12.41
CA HIS A 187 -1.95 15.32 12.45
C HIS A 187 -3.01 16.43 12.54
N ALA A 188 -2.65 17.58 13.10
CA ALA A 188 -3.56 18.72 13.21
C ALA A 188 -3.94 19.33 11.87
N GLY A 189 -3.09 19.18 10.85
CA GLY A 189 -3.33 19.72 9.51
C GLY A 189 -3.39 21.25 9.47
N LEU A 190 -4.14 21.76 8.52
CA LEU A 190 -4.42 23.17 8.32
C LEU A 190 -5.82 23.55 8.84
N PRO A 191 -6.10 24.85 9.13
CA PRO A 191 -7.46 25.31 9.36
C PRO A 191 -8.39 24.92 8.22
N GLU A 192 -9.66 24.75 8.53
CA GLU A 192 -10.68 24.34 7.58
C GLU A 192 -10.73 25.25 6.34
N ASP A 193 -10.90 24.64 5.14
CA ASP A 193 -10.94 25.31 3.86
C ASP A 193 -9.73 26.23 3.56
N THR A 194 -8.55 25.90 4.08
CA THR A 194 -7.32 26.63 3.77
C THR A 194 -6.86 26.35 2.33
N ILE A 195 -7.04 25.12 1.82
CA ILE A 195 -6.80 24.74 0.44
C ILE A 195 -8.13 24.24 -0.15
N SER A 196 -8.76 25.04 -0.98
CA SER A 196 -10.00 24.69 -1.66
C SER A 196 -9.73 24.48 -3.15
N VAL A 197 -10.07 23.30 -3.68
CA VAL A 197 -9.82 22.95 -5.08
C VAL A 197 -11.13 22.49 -5.73
N THR A 198 -11.53 23.16 -6.80
CA THR A 198 -12.64 22.77 -7.66
C THR A 198 -12.12 22.10 -8.92
N PHE A 199 -12.51 20.86 -9.14
CA PHE A 199 -12.21 20.09 -10.33
C PHE A 199 -13.42 19.97 -11.25
N ARG A 200 -13.16 19.90 -12.57
CA ARG A 200 -14.20 19.62 -13.56
C ARG A 200 -13.79 18.44 -14.44
N GLY A 201 -14.63 17.43 -14.50
CA GLY A 201 -14.41 16.24 -15.34
C GLY A 201 -14.50 14.92 -14.59
N THR A 202 -13.75 13.90 -15.01
CA THR A 202 -13.80 12.57 -14.43
C THR A 202 -12.52 12.29 -13.62
N ALA A 203 -12.65 11.99 -12.35
CA ALA A 203 -11.51 11.64 -11.52
C ALA A 203 -11.13 10.15 -11.66
N GLY A 204 -9.83 9.89 -11.76
CA GLY A 204 -9.29 8.53 -11.71
C GLY A 204 -9.38 7.91 -10.31
N GLN A 205 -9.01 6.64 -10.20
CA GLN A 205 -9.04 5.89 -8.93
C GLN A 205 -8.32 6.62 -7.80
N SER A 206 -8.83 6.44 -6.58
CA SER A 206 -8.26 6.99 -5.35
C SER A 206 -8.25 8.54 -5.31
N PHE A 207 -9.24 9.18 -5.92
CA PHE A 207 -9.40 10.63 -5.82
C PHE A 207 -9.64 11.03 -4.36
N GLY A 208 -8.91 12.04 -3.87
CA GLY A 208 -8.98 12.48 -2.48
C GLY A 208 -8.46 11.46 -1.46
N ALA A 209 -7.66 10.47 -1.88
CA ALA A 209 -7.08 9.51 -0.94
C ALA A 209 -6.18 10.20 0.08
N PHE A 210 -6.36 9.84 1.36
CA PHE A 210 -5.63 10.38 2.52
C PHE A 210 -5.75 11.90 2.66
N LEU A 211 -6.84 12.50 2.17
CA LEU A 211 -7.00 13.96 2.16
C LEU A 211 -6.92 14.51 3.58
N ALA A 212 -5.94 15.40 3.80
CA ALA A 212 -5.61 15.92 5.11
C ALA A 212 -6.55 17.04 5.55
N GLN A 213 -6.66 17.24 6.88
CA GLN A 213 -7.39 18.36 7.48
C GLN A 213 -6.98 19.69 6.84
N GLY A 214 -7.97 20.52 6.50
CA GLY A 214 -7.81 21.84 5.88
C GLY A 214 -7.74 21.83 4.36
N VAL A 215 -7.81 20.64 3.73
CA VAL A 215 -7.91 20.48 2.27
C VAL A 215 -9.32 20.11 1.90
N SER A 216 -9.97 20.91 1.05
CA SER A 216 -11.32 20.68 0.53
C SER A 216 -11.29 20.50 -0.98
N PHE A 217 -11.76 19.36 -1.46
CA PHE A 217 -11.91 19.04 -2.87
C PHE A 217 -13.38 19.01 -3.26
N GLU A 218 -13.71 19.72 -4.34
CA GLU A 218 -15.00 19.68 -4.99
C GLU A 218 -14.81 19.18 -6.41
N LEU A 219 -15.49 18.12 -6.80
CA LEU A 219 -15.47 17.57 -8.15
C LEU A 219 -16.84 17.74 -8.79
N ILE A 220 -16.89 18.57 -9.82
CA ILE A 220 -18.05 18.69 -10.71
C ILE A 220 -17.87 17.68 -11.83
N GLY A 221 -18.46 16.49 -11.64
CA GLY A 221 -18.29 15.35 -12.52
C GLY A 221 -18.45 14.02 -11.82
N GLU A 222 -17.63 13.05 -12.19
CA GLU A 222 -17.70 11.67 -11.72
C GLU A 222 -16.35 11.23 -11.12
N ALA A 223 -16.37 10.33 -10.16
CA ALA A 223 -15.20 9.76 -9.55
C ALA A 223 -15.18 8.23 -9.65
N ASN A 224 -13.99 7.67 -9.79
CA ASN A 224 -13.78 6.23 -9.89
C ASN A 224 -13.69 5.57 -8.49
N ASP A 225 -13.37 4.28 -8.46
CA ASP A 225 -13.19 3.51 -7.22
C ASP A 225 -12.16 4.11 -6.28
N TYR A 226 -12.24 3.76 -5.00
CA TYR A 226 -11.35 4.21 -3.93
C TYR A 226 -11.38 5.72 -3.67
N THR A 227 -12.43 6.42 -4.09
CA THR A 227 -12.62 7.83 -3.76
C THR A 227 -12.68 8.01 -2.25
N GLY A 228 -11.91 8.95 -1.72
CA GLY A 228 -11.81 9.20 -0.28
C GLY A 228 -11.12 8.10 0.53
N LYS A 229 -10.37 7.19 -0.11
CA LYS A 229 -9.64 6.14 0.60
C LYS A 229 -8.77 6.71 1.72
N GLY A 230 -9.01 6.28 2.98
CA GLY A 230 -8.24 6.76 4.13
C GLY A 230 -8.38 8.26 4.37
N LEU A 231 -9.54 8.86 4.10
CA LEU A 231 -9.81 10.27 4.33
C LEU A 231 -9.39 10.67 5.75
N SER A 232 -8.56 11.71 5.86
CA SER A 232 -7.85 12.06 7.09
C SER A 232 -8.15 13.49 7.55
N GLY A 233 -9.44 13.82 7.63
CA GLY A 233 -9.95 15.13 8.08
C GLY A 233 -10.16 16.15 6.96
N GLY A 234 -9.82 15.85 5.72
CA GLY A 234 -10.16 16.67 4.57
C GLY A 234 -11.63 16.54 4.19
N ARG A 235 -12.10 17.46 3.37
CA ARG A 235 -13.48 17.47 2.85
C ARG A 235 -13.49 17.10 1.37
N LEU A 236 -14.39 16.20 0.99
CA LEU A 236 -14.55 15.75 -0.39
C LEU A 236 -16.01 15.83 -0.81
N VAL A 237 -16.28 16.56 -1.89
CA VAL A 237 -17.63 16.72 -2.46
C VAL A 237 -17.58 16.31 -3.92
N VAL A 238 -18.51 15.46 -4.35
CA VAL A 238 -18.63 15.01 -5.74
C VAL A 238 -20.09 15.16 -6.17
N PHE A 239 -20.31 15.83 -7.27
CA PHE A 239 -21.65 15.95 -7.86
C PHE A 239 -21.59 16.12 -9.38
N PRO A 240 -22.57 15.61 -10.12
CA PRO A 240 -22.61 15.78 -11.57
C PRO A 240 -22.85 17.22 -11.96
N PRO A 241 -22.43 17.66 -13.17
CA PRO A 241 -22.76 18.96 -13.70
C PRO A 241 -24.30 19.15 -13.80
N SER A 242 -24.78 20.31 -13.46
CA SER A 242 -26.25 20.62 -13.51
C SER A 242 -26.86 20.43 -14.91
N GLU A 243 -26.05 20.64 -15.94
CA GLU A 243 -26.42 20.46 -17.34
C GLU A 243 -26.39 19.02 -17.84
N SER A 244 -25.92 18.06 -17.03
CA SER A 244 -25.77 16.67 -17.44
C SER A 244 -27.08 15.92 -17.70
N GLY A 245 -28.19 16.42 -17.15
CA GLY A 245 -29.47 15.71 -17.21
C GLY A 245 -29.53 14.39 -16.44
N ILE A 246 -28.52 14.13 -15.60
CA ILE A 246 -28.46 12.93 -14.77
C ILE A 246 -29.61 12.97 -13.75
N VAL A 247 -30.32 11.86 -13.63
CA VAL A 247 -31.27 11.61 -12.56
C VAL A 247 -30.53 10.94 -11.43
N PRO A 248 -30.37 11.61 -10.26
CA PRO A 248 -29.50 11.08 -9.17
C PRO A 248 -29.88 9.68 -8.70
N GLU A 249 -31.18 9.40 -8.65
CA GLU A 249 -31.75 8.13 -8.19
C GLU A 249 -31.41 6.95 -9.12
N ASP A 250 -31.14 7.23 -10.41
CA ASP A 250 -30.87 6.22 -11.43
C ASP A 250 -29.38 6.19 -11.83
N SER A 251 -28.52 6.99 -11.18
CA SER A 251 -27.16 7.21 -11.66
C SER A 251 -26.13 7.08 -10.56
N ILE A 252 -24.95 6.57 -10.94
CA ILE A 252 -23.80 6.43 -10.05
C ILE A 252 -22.78 7.51 -10.41
N ALA A 253 -22.45 8.39 -9.46
CA ALA A 253 -21.44 9.42 -9.64
C ALA A 253 -20.07 9.05 -9.06
N ILE A 254 -19.99 8.00 -8.26
CA ILE A 254 -18.77 7.56 -7.55
C ILE A 254 -18.67 6.05 -7.63
N GLY A 255 -17.45 5.52 -7.86
CA GLY A 255 -17.16 4.10 -7.79
C GLY A 255 -17.39 3.52 -6.38
N ASN A 256 -17.45 2.20 -6.28
CA ASN A 256 -18.07 1.49 -5.16
C ASN A 256 -17.12 1.01 -4.05
N THR A 257 -15.82 1.20 -4.14
CA THR A 257 -14.88 0.65 -3.18
C THR A 257 -14.34 1.74 -2.26
N CYS A 258 -14.23 1.47 -0.96
CA CYS A 258 -13.59 2.25 0.12
C CYS A 258 -14.43 3.27 0.89
N LEU A 259 -15.46 3.87 0.38
CA LEU A 259 -16.30 4.80 1.15
C LEU A 259 -16.98 4.12 2.35
N LEU A 260 -17.35 2.85 2.23
CA LEU A 260 -18.02 2.08 3.28
C LEU A 260 -17.15 1.78 4.54
N TYR A 261 -15.83 1.99 4.48
CA TYR A 261 -14.92 1.59 5.57
C TYR A 261 -14.17 2.76 6.20
N THR A 262 -14.26 3.96 5.65
CA THR A 262 -13.33 5.05 6.01
C THR A 262 -13.97 6.43 6.16
N SER A 263 -15.30 6.56 6.05
CA SER A 263 -15.98 7.85 6.19
C SER A 263 -17.29 7.70 6.96
N ASP A 264 -17.71 8.76 7.64
CA ASP A 264 -19.02 8.89 8.31
C ASP A 264 -20.20 8.77 7.35
N ALA A 265 -19.95 8.89 6.03
CA ALA A 265 -20.97 8.67 5.00
C ALA A 265 -21.54 7.24 4.98
N ALA A 266 -20.87 6.28 5.62
CA ALA A 266 -21.39 4.92 5.79
C ALA A 266 -22.53 4.85 6.81
N ASP A 267 -22.59 5.79 7.75
CA ASP A 267 -23.61 5.84 8.81
C ASP A 267 -24.83 6.66 8.43
N GLU A 268 -24.70 7.59 7.47
CA GLU A 268 -25.82 8.47 7.03
C GLU A 268 -26.56 7.97 5.78
N GLY A 269 -26.02 6.98 5.07
CA GLY A 269 -26.48 6.57 3.73
C GLY A 269 -27.48 5.45 3.66
N LEU A 270 -28.03 5.00 4.77
CA LEU A 270 -29.03 3.93 4.81
C LEU A 270 -30.35 4.47 5.38
N GLY A 271 -30.89 5.47 4.72
CA GLY A 271 -32.27 5.85 4.86
C GLY A 271 -33.12 5.13 3.83
#